data_f99cebb483fbc03246326aa3371bd3e5
#
_entry.id   f99cebb483fbc03246326aa3371bd3e5
#
_cell.length_a   1.000
_cell.length_b   1.000
_cell.length_c   1.000
_cell.angle_alpha   90.00
_cell.angle_beta   90.00
_cell.angle_gamma   90.00
#
_symmetry.space_group_name_H-M   'P 1'
#
loop_
_entity.id
_entity.type
_entity.pdbx_description
1 polymer ?
#
loop_
_entity_poly.entity_id
_entity_poly.type
_entity_poly.pdbx_seq_one_letter_code
_entity_poly.pdbx_strand_id
1 'polypeptide(L)'
;MNLYFMRHGIAVDRADSGAGSGDRERQLTPKGIKRMNKAAKGLATLSLIFDRILTSPLERARQTAKIVAQILQLEDRVEEIEQLSPEQSAQDLLSGLVAYSGKKEILLVGHEPQLSSTISVLLSGTSGAVIRHKKGGLCCLQVDGLPPRDSAVLHWALTPKQLRLMAR
;
A
#
# COMPACT_ATOMS: atom_id res chain seq x y z
N MET A 1 -4.57 4.46 -15.98
CA MET A 1 -4.67 4.79 -14.54
C MET A 1 -3.45 4.30 -13.80
N ASN A 2 -3.13 4.89 -12.63
CA ASN A 2 -1.98 4.50 -11.84
C ASN A 2 -2.42 3.82 -10.54
N LEU A 3 -1.82 2.67 -10.26
CA LEU A 3 -1.97 1.95 -9.00
C LEU A 3 -0.66 2.09 -8.22
N TYR A 4 -0.77 2.57 -7.00
CA TYR A 4 0.36 2.74 -6.09
C TYR A 4 0.25 1.69 -4.98
N PHE A 5 1.28 0.91 -4.80
CA PHE A 5 1.33 -0.16 -3.81
C PHE A 5 2.26 0.25 -2.67
N MET A 6 1.72 0.40 -1.48
CA MET A 6 2.48 0.70 -0.27
C MET A 6 2.34 -0.41 0.74
N ARG A 7 3.45 -1.00 1.17
CA ARG A 7 3.43 -1.91 2.30
C ARG A 7 3.35 -1.14 3.60
N HIS A 8 2.52 -1.59 4.56
CA HIS A 8 2.40 -0.98 5.87
C HIS A 8 3.77 -0.76 6.55
N GLY A 9 3.85 0.20 7.47
CA GLY A 9 5.04 0.53 8.25
C GLY A 9 5.49 -0.58 9.22
N ILE A 10 6.51 -0.30 10.03
CA ILE A 10 7.02 -1.24 11.02
C ILE A 10 6.00 -1.37 12.15
N ALA A 11 5.44 -2.56 12.34
CA ALA A 11 4.48 -2.90 13.38
C ALA A 11 5.14 -3.70 14.52
N VAL A 12 4.49 -3.73 15.67
CA VAL A 12 4.86 -4.58 16.81
C VAL A 12 4.91 -6.04 16.36
N ASP A 13 5.88 -6.81 16.82
CA ASP A 13 6.00 -8.22 16.47
C ASP A 13 4.90 -9.06 17.13
N ARG A 14 4.55 -10.20 16.51
CA ARG A 14 3.48 -11.08 17.01
C ARG A 14 3.73 -11.56 18.44
N ALA A 15 4.98 -11.84 18.76
CA ALA A 15 5.37 -12.30 20.09
C ALA A 15 5.18 -11.22 21.18
N ASP A 16 5.26 -9.94 20.80
CA ASP A 16 5.21 -8.80 21.72
C ASP A 16 3.81 -8.15 21.79
N SER A 17 2.84 -8.65 21.03
CA SER A 17 1.50 -8.05 20.96
C SER A 17 0.56 -8.42 22.12
N GLY A 18 1.08 -8.98 23.21
CA GLY A 18 0.32 -9.33 24.41
C GLY A 18 -0.56 -10.60 24.27
N ALA A 19 -0.74 -11.33 25.37
CA ALA A 19 -1.62 -12.49 25.38
C ALA A 19 -3.06 -12.04 25.15
N GLY A 20 -3.62 -12.35 23.96
CA GLY A 20 -5.01 -12.06 23.59
C GLY A 20 -5.21 -11.06 22.46
N SER A 21 -4.22 -10.28 22.04
CA SER A 21 -4.34 -9.43 20.86
C SER A 21 -4.11 -10.23 19.57
N GLY A 22 -5.10 -10.24 18.66
CA GLY A 22 -5.00 -10.88 17.36
C GLY A 22 -4.03 -10.16 16.42
N ASP A 23 -3.63 -10.82 15.32
CA ASP A 23 -2.78 -10.20 14.28
C ASP A 23 -3.39 -8.92 13.70
N ARG A 24 -4.72 -8.81 13.70
CA ARG A 24 -5.45 -7.64 13.18
C ARG A 24 -5.17 -6.37 13.98
N GLU A 25 -4.95 -6.48 15.30
CA GLU A 25 -4.80 -5.37 16.25
C GLU A 25 -3.36 -4.85 16.39
N ARG A 26 -2.39 -5.52 15.76
CA ARG A 26 -0.98 -5.12 15.82
C ARG A 26 -0.76 -3.72 15.26
N GLN A 27 -0.38 -2.81 16.14
CA GLN A 27 -0.13 -1.41 15.82
C GLN A 27 1.27 -1.18 15.23
N LEU A 28 1.46 -0.02 14.62
CA LEU A 28 2.81 0.46 14.29
C LEU A 28 3.62 0.72 15.57
N THR A 29 4.90 0.38 15.53
CA THR A 29 5.82 0.79 16.60
C THR A 29 6.05 2.31 16.57
N PRO A 30 6.49 2.96 17.69
CA PRO A 30 6.87 4.36 17.68
C PRO A 30 7.90 4.69 16.58
N LYS A 31 8.84 3.78 16.34
CA LYS A 31 9.81 3.86 15.24
C LYS A 31 9.13 3.76 13.88
N GLY A 32 8.12 2.90 13.76
CA GLY A 32 7.28 2.75 12.54
C GLY A 32 6.55 4.04 12.23
N ILE A 33 5.86 4.62 13.21
CA ILE A 33 5.13 5.89 13.10
C ILE A 33 6.09 7.01 12.65
N LYS A 34 7.21 7.20 13.35
CA LYS A 34 8.21 8.22 13.00
C LYS A 34 8.73 8.06 11.56
N ARG A 35 9.02 6.82 11.14
CA ARG A 35 9.50 6.53 9.79
C ARG A 35 8.44 6.75 8.72
N MET A 36 7.17 6.38 9.01
CA MET A 36 6.07 6.60 8.07
C MET A 36 5.74 8.08 7.91
N ASN A 37 5.73 8.88 8.99
CA ASN A 37 5.59 10.33 8.89
C ASN A 37 6.66 10.94 7.97
N LYS A 38 7.93 10.56 8.14
CA LYS A 38 9.00 11.04 7.28
C LYS A 38 8.86 10.55 5.84
N ALA A 39 8.45 9.29 5.62
CA ALA A 39 8.21 8.75 4.29
C ALA A 39 7.02 9.45 3.58
N ALA A 40 5.94 9.73 4.30
CA ALA A 40 4.79 10.47 3.78
C ALA A 40 5.14 11.92 3.41
N LYS A 41 6.00 12.59 4.20
CA LYS A 41 6.54 13.90 3.81
C LYS A 41 7.37 13.83 2.52
N GLY A 42 8.19 12.79 2.35
CA GLY A 42 8.89 12.56 1.10
C GLY A 42 7.95 12.27 -0.07
N LEU A 43 6.88 11.51 0.17
CA LEU A 43 5.84 11.28 -0.83
C LEU A 43 5.16 12.59 -1.26
N ALA A 44 4.91 13.51 -0.34
CA ALA A 44 4.32 14.81 -0.64
C ALA A 44 5.14 15.63 -1.66
N THR A 45 6.47 15.43 -1.71
CA THR A 45 7.32 16.12 -2.70
C THR A 45 7.10 15.66 -4.14
N LEU A 46 6.42 14.52 -4.35
CA LEU A 46 6.05 14.02 -5.67
C LEU A 46 4.79 14.67 -6.24
N SER A 47 4.13 15.54 -5.45
CA SER A 47 2.90 16.23 -5.83
C SER A 47 1.77 15.29 -6.33
N LEU A 48 1.72 14.06 -5.78
CA LEU A 48 0.70 13.08 -6.13
C LEU A 48 -0.60 13.40 -5.39
N ILE A 49 -1.71 13.32 -6.12
CA ILE A 49 -3.05 13.49 -5.57
C ILE A 49 -3.82 12.18 -5.84
N PHE A 50 -4.08 11.41 -4.81
CA PHE A 50 -4.84 10.17 -4.94
C PHE A 50 -6.35 10.42 -4.97
N ASP A 51 -7.05 9.77 -5.88
CA ASP A 51 -8.52 9.75 -5.92
C ASP A 51 -9.09 8.91 -4.77
N ARG A 52 -8.36 7.83 -4.39
CA ARG A 52 -8.66 6.95 -3.26
C ARG A 52 -7.38 6.46 -2.61
N ILE A 53 -7.45 6.27 -1.30
CA ILE A 53 -6.45 5.59 -0.49
C ILE A 53 -7.15 4.37 0.11
N LEU A 54 -6.97 3.21 -0.51
CA LEU A 54 -7.57 1.96 -0.07
C LEU A 54 -6.63 1.26 0.90
N THR A 55 -7.13 0.83 2.04
CA THR A 55 -6.32 0.18 3.06
C THR A 55 -6.92 -1.13 3.54
N SER A 56 -6.05 -2.07 3.89
CA SER A 56 -6.43 -3.23 4.68
C SER A 56 -7.08 -2.80 6.00
N PRO A 57 -8.08 -3.54 6.53
CA PRO A 57 -8.68 -3.27 7.83
C PRO A 57 -7.75 -3.58 9.02
N LEU A 58 -6.56 -4.17 8.80
CA LEU A 58 -5.60 -4.45 9.86
C LEU A 58 -4.95 -3.15 10.37
N GLU A 59 -4.88 -2.99 11.70
CA GLU A 59 -4.53 -1.74 12.38
C GLU A 59 -3.22 -1.10 11.85
N ARG A 60 -2.17 -1.88 11.61
CA ARG A 60 -0.90 -1.38 11.05
C ARG A 60 -1.01 -0.78 9.65
N ALA A 61 -1.94 -1.27 8.83
CA ALA A 61 -2.20 -0.72 7.50
C ALA A 61 -3.06 0.55 7.62
N ARG A 62 -4.11 0.53 8.45
CA ARG A 62 -4.96 1.69 8.76
C ARG A 62 -4.14 2.87 9.26
N GLN A 63 -3.26 2.64 10.25
CA GLN A 63 -2.37 3.68 10.78
C GLN A 63 -1.41 4.21 9.71
N THR A 64 -0.90 3.34 8.83
CA THR A 64 -0.05 3.75 7.71
C THR A 64 -0.82 4.64 6.74
N ALA A 65 -2.01 4.22 6.31
CA ALA A 65 -2.88 4.97 5.42
C ALA A 65 -3.28 6.32 6.02
N LYS A 66 -3.65 6.34 7.32
CA LYS A 66 -3.99 7.57 8.05
C LYS A 66 -2.83 8.55 8.08
N ILE A 67 -1.61 8.11 8.37
CA ILE A 67 -0.41 8.97 8.37
C ILE A 67 -0.20 9.59 6.98
N VAL A 68 -0.31 8.78 5.93
CA VAL A 68 -0.15 9.27 4.54
C VAL A 68 -1.25 10.27 4.21
N ALA A 69 -2.51 9.94 4.48
CA ALA A 69 -3.65 10.80 4.21
C ALA A 69 -3.54 12.15 4.93
N GLN A 70 -3.18 12.16 6.21
CA GLN A 70 -3.00 13.38 7.00
C GLN A 70 -1.91 14.30 6.42
N ILE A 71 -0.76 13.73 6.03
CA ILE A 71 0.33 14.53 5.45
C ILE A 71 -0.04 15.10 4.07
N LEU A 72 -0.84 14.36 3.29
CA LEU A 72 -1.29 14.78 1.96
C LEU A 72 -2.61 15.56 1.99
N GLN A 73 -3.27 15.71 3.15
CA GLN A 73 -4.59 16.36 3.31
C GLN A 73 -5.68 15.67 2.46
N LEU A 74 -5.72 14.32 2.52
CA LEU A 74 -6.63 13.45 1.75
C LEU A 74 -7.40 12.48 2.66
N GLU A 75 -7.70 12.87 3.92
CA GLU A 75 -8.34 12.01 4.90
C GLU A 75 -9.74 11.53 4.47
N ASP A 76 -10.47 12.36 3.74
CA ASP A 76 -11.77 12.07 3.16
C ASP A 76 -11.74 11.01 2.03
N ARG A 77 -10.55 10.64 1.56
CA ARG A 77 -10.35 9.66 0.47
C ARG A 77 -9.90 8.28 0.97
N VAL A 78 -9.79 8.11 2.28
CA VAL A 78 -9.41 6.81 2.88
C VAL A 78 -10.64 5.90 2.96
N GLU A 79 -10.46 4.66 2.50
CA GLU A 79 -11.48 3.61 2.54
C GLU A 79 -10.84 2.27 2.91
N GLU A 80 -11.50 1.52 3.80
CA GLU A 80 -11.07 0.17 4.18
C GLU A 80 -11.71 -0.86 3.25
N ILE A 81 -10.90 -1.76 2.71
CA ILE A 81 -11.38 -2.87 1.89
C ILE A 81 -10.79 -4.19 2.36
N GLU A 82 -11.63 -5.20 2.54
CA GLU A 82 -11.23 -6.52 3.02
C GLU A 82 -10.28 -7.21 2.04
N GLN A 83 -10.37 -6.90 0.75
CA GLN A 83 -9.52 -7.45 -0.30
C GLN A 83 -8.02 -7.10 -0.14
N LEU A 84 -7.69 -6.14 0.71
CA LEU A 84 -6.29 -5.81 1.08
C LEU A 84 -5.78 -6.57 2.32
N SER A 85 -6.61 -7.43 2.92
CA SER A 85 -6.20 -8.29 4.04
C SER A 85 -5.15 -9.33 3.59
N PRO A 86 -4.20 -9.70 4.47
CA PRO A 86 -3.04 -10.54 4.08
C PRO A 86 -3.42 -11.97 3.68
N GLU A 87 -4.58 -12.45 4.06
CA GLU A 87 -5.15 -13.75 3.68
C GLU A 87 -5.78 -13.77 2.29
N GLN A 88 -6.05 -12.61 1.70
CA GLN A 88 -6.64 -12.49 0.37
C GLN A 88 -5.61 -12.70 -0.73
N SER A 89 -6.05 -13.27 -1.84
CA SER A 89 -5.20 -13.49 -3.01
C SER A 89 -5.02 -12.21 -3.86
N ALA A 90 -4.05 -12.23 -4.77
CA ALA A 90 -3.90 -11.18 -5.78
C ALA A 90 -5.18 -11.03 -6.63
N GLN A 91 -5.85 -12.15 -6.95
CA GLN A 91 -7.07 -12.15 -7.76
C GLN A 91 -8.25 -11.52 -7.01
N ASP A 92 -8.39 -11.78 -5.70
CA ASP A 92 -9.42 -11.15 -4.86
C ASP A 92 -9.24 -9.63 -4.83
N LEU A 93 -8.00 -9.17 -4.67
CA LEU A 93 -7.68 -7.74 -4.72
C LEU A 93 -8.03 -7.13 -6.08
N LEU A 94 -7.58 -7.72 -7.18
CA LEU A 94 -7.87 -7.21 -8.52
C LEU A 94 -9.36 -7.17 -8.82
N SER A 95 -10.12 -8.18 -8.38
CA SER A 95 -11.57 -8.23 -8.52
C SER A 95 -12.26 -7.12 -7.72
N GLY A 96 -11.82 -6.87 -6.49
CA GLY A 96 -12.34 -5.77 -5.67
C GLY A 96 -12.04 -4.38 -6.24
N LEU A 97 -10.90 -4.22 -6.92
CA LEU A 97 -10.50 -2.94 -7.53
C LEU A 97 -11.39 -2.53 -8.72
N VAL A 98 -12.15 -3.45 -9.32
CA VAL A 98 -13.06 -3.13 -10.43
C VAL A 98 -14.09 -2.05 -10.05
N ALA A 99 -14.51 -2.01 -8.78
CA ALA A 99 -15.41 -0.98 -8.27
C ALA A 99 -14.83 0.46 -8.39
N TYR A 100 -13.52 0.57 -8.57
CA TYR A 100 -12.80 1.85 -8.67
C TYR A 100 -12.34 2.17 -10.10
N SER A 101 -12.88 1.49 -11.12
CA SER A 101 -12.48 1.64 -12.53
C SER A 101 -12.57 3.08 -13.08
N GLY A 102 -13.43 3.92 -12.49
CA GLY A 102 -13.53 5.35 -12.84
C GLY A 102 -12.48 6.26 -12.19
N LYS A 103 -11.56 5.73 -11.36
CA LYS A 103 -10.49 6.49 -10.70
C LYS A 103 -9.21 6.42 -11.52
N LYS A 104 -8.36 7.45 -11.36
CA LYS A 104 -7.08 7.54 -12.10
C LYS A 104 -5.87 7.25 -11.22
N GLU A 105 -5.90 7.64 -9.97
CA GLU A 105 -4.80 7.58 -9.01
C GLU A 105 -5.25 6.88 -7.73
N ILE A 106 -4.88 5.62 -7.52
CA ILE A 106 -5.30 4.83 -6.36
C ILE A 106 -4.09 4.37 -5.57
N LEU A 107 -4.02 4.75 -4.29
CA LEU A 107 -3.04 4.22 -3.35
C LEU A 107 -3.61 2.99 -2.62
N LEU A 108 -2.89 1.88 -2.65
CA LEU A 108 -3.21 0.62 -1.98
C LEU A 108 -2.25 0.41 -0.81
N VAL A 109 -2.75 0.33 0.41
CA VAL A 109 -1.94 0.10 1.62
C VAL A 109 -2.25 -1.29 2.17
N GLY A 110 -1.29 -2.20 2.04
CA GLY A 110 -1.51 -3.61 2.35
C GLY A 110 -0.28 -4.34 2.89
N HIS A 111 -0.25 -5.63 2.64
CA HIS A 111 0.66 -6.59 3.26
C HIS A 111 1.43 -7.42 2.23
N GLU A 112 2.54 -8.02 2.66
CA GLU A 112 3.20 -9.10 1.97
C GLU A 112 2.66 -10.46 2.46
N PRO A 113 2.57 -11.46 1.56
CA PRO A 113 3.06 -11.46 0.16
C PRO A 113 2.05 -10.93 -0.88
N GLN A 114 0.84 -10.57 -0.49
CA GLN A 114 -0.24 -10.19 -1.41
C GLN A 114 0.16 -9.06 -2.37
N LEU A 115 0.76 -7.96 -1.85
CA LEU A 115 1.14 -6.83 -2.72
C LEU A 115 2.14 -7.26 -3.79
N SER A 116 3.20 -7.98 -3.42
CA SER A 116 4.19 -8.48 -4.39
C SER A 116 3.57 -9.45 -5.39
N SER A 117 2.66 -10.33 -4.95
CA SER A 117 1.94 -11.24 -5.85
C SER A 117 1.05 -10.48 -6.83
N THR A 118 0.32 -9.46 -6.37
CA THR A 118 -0.53 -8.64 -7.23
C THR A 118 0.29 -7.86 -8.26
N ILE A 119 1.39 -7.25 -7.84
CA ILE A 119 2.31 -6.55 -8.73
C ILE A 119 2.87 -7.52 -9.78
N SER A 120 3.25 -8.73 -9.37
CA SER A 120 3.75 -9.77 -10.27
C SER A 120 2.70 -10.16 -11.33
N VAL A 121 1.47 -10.43 -10.91
CA VAL A 121 0.35 -10.76 -11.81
C VAL A 121 0.11 -9.64 -12.81
N LEU A 122 0.11 -8.39 -12.35
CA LEU A 122 -0.09 -7.22 -13.22
C LEU A 122 1.03 -7.06 -14.26
N LEU A 123 2.28 -7.32 -13.89
CA LEU A 123 3.44 -7.15 -14.78
C LEU A 123 3.65 -8.29 -15.75
N SER A 124 3.37 -9.53 -15.34
CA SER A 124 3.77 -10.74 -16.10
C SER A 124 2.66 -11.76 -16.30
N GLY A 125 1.45 -11.50 -15.81
CA GLY A 125 0.34 -12.45 -15.84
C GLY A 125 0.46 -13.61 -14.86
N THR A 126 1.58 -13.72 -14.12
CA THR A 126 1.85 -14.79 -13.14
C THR A 126 2.31 -14.24 -11.81
N SER A 127 2.19 -15.04 -10.73
CA SER A 127 2.68 -14.67 -9.40
C SER A 127 4.19 -14.92 -9.18
N GLY A 128 4.92 -15.27 -10.24
CA GLY A 128 6.31 -15.75 -10.15
C GLY A 128 7.39 -14.67 -10.10
N ALA A 129 7.08 -13.41 -10.44
CA ALA A 129 8.07 -12.33 -10.38
C ALA A 129 8.37 -11.94 -8.93
N VAL A 130 9.66 -11.93 -8.57
CA VAL A 130 10.09 -11.60 -7.21
C VAL A 130 10.31 -10.10 -7.08
N ILE A 131 9.34 -9.39 -6.49
CA ILE A 131 9.46 -7.97 -6.16
C ILE A 131 9.59 -7.84 -4.64
N ARG A 132 10.74 -7.35 -4.19
CA ARG A 132 10.99 -7.16 -2.75
C ARG A 132 10.40 -5.84 -2.25
N HIS A 133 9.20 -5.88 -1.71
CA HIS A 133 8.50 -4.70 -1.18
C HIS A 133 8.73 -4.53 0.32
N LYS A 134 9.60 -3.58 0.70
CA LYS A 134 9.95 -3.33 2.12
C LYS A 134 8.83 -2.56 2.85
N LYS A 135 8.69 -2.76 4.17
CA LYS A 135 7.76 -2.02 5.03
C LYS A 135 7.91 -0.51 4.86
N GLY A 136 6.84 0.16 4.42
CA GLY A 136 6.85 1.59 4.06
C GLY A 136 7.46 1.91 2.70
N GLY A 137 7.73 0.90 1.87
CA GLY A 137 8.10 1.09 0.46
C GLY A 137 6.87 1.35 -0.40
N LEU A 138 7.07 1.96 -1.56
CA LEU A 138 6.04 2.36 -2.50
C LEU A 138 6.48 2.05 -3.92
N CYS A 139 5.59 1.52 -4.75
CA CYS A 139 5.81 1.46 -6.20
C CYS A 139 4.57 1.93 -6.95
N CYS A 140 4.76 2.39 -8.17
CA CYS A 140 3.73 2.87 -9.08
C CYS A 140 3.70 2.00 -10.33
N LEU A 141 2.53 1.44 -10.61
CA LEU A 141 2.24 0.73 -11.86
C LEU A 141 1.18 1.49 -12.63
N GLN A 142 1.39 1.62 -13.94
CA GLN A 142 0.34 2.06 -14.86
C GLN A 142 -0.38 0.84 -15.42
N VAL A 143 -1.71 0.88 -15.39
CA VAL A 143 -2.61 -0.09 -16.04
C VAL A 143 -3.52 0.63 -17.03
N ASP A 144 -3.98 -0.08 -18.05
CA ASP A 144 -4.91 0.44 -19.05
C ASP A 144 -6.31 0.66 -18.49
N GLY A 145 -6.70 -0.11 -17.48
CA GLY A 145 -8.00 -0.03 -16.81
C GLY A 145 -8.16 -1.08 -15.71
N LEU A 146 -9.37 -1.20 -15.17
CA LEU A 146 -9.77 -2.24 -14.22
C LEU A 146 -11.06 -2.91 -14.70
N PRO A 147 -11.09 -4.24 -14.96
CA PRO A 147 -9.92 -5.12 -14.87
C PRO A 147 -8.89 -4.79 -15.97
N PRO A 148 -7.58 -5.01 -15.68
CA PRO A 148 -6.54 -4.80 -16.69
C PRO A 148 -6.72 -5.75 -17.88
N ARG A 149 -6.52 -5.26 -19.10
CA ARG A 149 -6.57 -6.04 -20.34
C ARG A 149 -5.17 -6.45 -20.81
N ASP A 150 -4.20 -5.55 -20.58
CA ASP A 150 -2.81 -5.75 -20.91
C ASP A 150 -1.92 -5.78 -19.67
N SER A 151 -0.67 -6.20 -19.85
CA SER A 151 0.33 -6.15 -18.77
C SER A 151 0.57 -4.71 -18.32
N ALA A 152 0.66 -4.52 -17.01
CA ALA A 152 0.99 -3.22 -16.43
C ALA A 152 2.43 -2.80 -16.77
N VAL A 153 2.67 -1.49 -16.68
CA VAL A 153 4.01 -0.91 -16.77
C VAL A 153 4.46 -0.44 -15.40
N LEU A 154 5.62 -0.91 -14.95
CA LEU A 154 6.25 -0.38 -13.74
C LEU A 154 6.87 0.99 -14.06
N HIS A 155 6.29 2.05 -13.52
CA HIS A 155 6.84 3.40 -13.68
C HIS A 155 8.05 3.64 -12.77
N TRP A 156 7.92 3.32 -11.49
CA TRP A 156 8.99 3.44 -10.50
C TRP A 156 8.70 2.66 -9.21
N ALA A 157 9.76 2.42 -8.45
CA ALA A 157 9.67 1.83 -7.13
C ALA A 157 10.64 2.55 -6.18
N LEU A 158 10.14 2.98 -5.02
CA LEU A 158 10.89 3.71 -4.01
C LEU A 158 10.97 2.90 -2.72
N THR A 159 12.19 2.71 -2.25
CA THR A 159 12.42 2.13 -0.93
C THR A 159 12.00 3.13 0.17
N PRO A 160 11.66 2.65 1.37
CA PRO A 160 11.34 3.54 2.49
C PRO A 160 12.51 4.47 2.87
N LYS A 161 13.75 4.10 2.54
CA LYS A 161 14.92 4.97 2.74
C LYS A 161 14.91 6.13 1.75
N GLN A 162 14.66 5.88 0.48
CA GLN A 162 14.58 6.92 -0.55
C GLN A 162 13.45 7.92 -0.25
N LEU A 163 12.24 7.43 0.06
CA LEU A 163 11.13 8.29 0.47
C LEU A 163 11.52 9.22 1.63
N ARG A 164 12.18 8.67 2.68
CA ARG A 164 12.62 9.49 3.82
C ARG A 164 13.73 10.47 3.49
N LEU A 165 14.56 10.23 2.49
CA LEU A 165 15.60 11.15 2.02
C LEU A 165 15.01 12.32 1.21
N MET A 166 13.86 12.11 0.57
CA MET A 166 13.14 13.16 -0.16
C MET A 166 12.43 14.14 0.78
N ALA A 167 12.15 13.75 2.04
CA ALA A 167 11.55 14.64 3.03
C ALA A 167 12.58 15.70 3.47
N ARG A 168 12.36 16.91 3.02
CA ARG A 168 13.11 18.10 3.45
C ARG A 168 12.65 18.62 4.81
#